data_1fa36c87acbb52ada6b176077140b6ab
#
_entry.id   1fa36c87acbb52ada6b176077140b6ab
#
_cell.length_a   1.000
_cell.length_b   1.000
_cell.length_c   1.000
_cell.angle_alpha   90.00
_cell.angle_beta   90.00
_cell.angle_gamma   90.00
#
_symmetry.space_group_name_H-M   'P 1'
#
loop_
_entity.id
_entity.type
_entity.pdbx_description
1 polymer ?
#
loop_
_entity_poly.entity_id
_entity_poly.type
_entity_poly.pdbx_seq_one_letter_code
_entity_poly.pdbx_strand_id
1 'polypeptide(L)'
;MSSSVEITLRNMQFHVCIGVLPHEGQLPQPLAVDLTVWAAPAVDDRLAVDYRDLYRLAAGVLATPPLLYLETIAQTLLREAMAQPSVIGARVAVRKPHVMLPGPLDCAEIVVQDGVRL
;
A
#
# COMPACT_ATOMS: atom_id res chain seq x y z
N MET A 1 11.84 6.49 -27.72
CA MET A 1 11.50 6.83 -26.32
C MET A 1 10.18 6.21 -25.98
N SER A 2 10.14 5.58 -24.85
CA SER A 2 8.88 5.05 -24.34
C SER A 2 8.40 5.90 -23.17
N SER A 3 7.11 6.07 -23.08
CA SER A 3 6.49 6.72 -21.95
C SER A 3 6.05 5.65 -20.94
N SER A 4 5.69 6.08 -19.75
CA SER A 4 5.11 5.21 -18.73
C SER A 4 3.89 5.90 -18.13
N VAL A 5 3.03 5.10 -17.54
CA VAL A 5 1.86 5.58 -16.82
C VAL A 5 2.09 5.36 -15.34
N GLU A 6 1.80 6.37 -14.55
CA GLU A 6 1.83 6.27 -13.10
C GLU A 6 0.40 6.31 -12.59
N ILE A 7 0.01 5.31 -11.82
CA ILE A 7 -1.33 5.21 -11.26
C ILE A 7 -1.19 5.17 -9.75
N THR A 8 -1.87 6.09 -9.06
CA THR A 8 -1.82 6.15 -7.59
C THR A 8 -3.23 6.08 -7.01
N LEU A 9 -3.42 5.17 -6.08
CA LEU A 9 -4.55 5.20 -5.16
C LEU A 9 -4.05 5.88 -3.89
N ARG A 10 -4.55 7.08 -3.65
CA ARG A 10 -4.03 7.93 -2.59
C ARG A 10 -4.93 7.93 -1.37
N ASN A 11 -4.30 7.72 -0.23
CA ASN A 11 -4.97 7.84 1.08
C ASN A 11 -6.17 6.89 1.23
N MET A 12 -5.98 5.63 0.84
CA MET A 12 -6.99 4.61 1.11
C MET A 12 -7.11 4.43 2.62
N GLN A 13 -8.34 4.46 3.13
CA GLN A 13 -8.60 4.40 4.56
C GLN A 13 -9.06 3.01 4.96
N PHE A 14 -8.39 2.43 5.95
CA PHE A 14 -8.74 1.12 6.50
C PHE A 14 -8.80 1.19 8.02
N HIS A 15 -9.59 0.31 8.62
CA HIS A 15 -9.60 0.12 10.06
C HIS A 15 -9.26 -1.34 10.32
N VAL A 16 -8.12 -1.58 10.95
CA VAL A 16 -7.58 -2.92 11.12
C VAL A 16 -7.01 -3.10 12.52
N CYS A 17 -7.03 -4.33 13.00
CA CYS A 17 -6.36 -4.69 14.23
C CYS A 17 -4.91 -4.97 13.90
N ILE A 18 -4.02 -4.08 14.31
CA ILE A 18 -2.60 -4.16 13.99
C ILE A 18 -1.77 -3.88 15.24
N GLY A 19 -0.68 -4.62 15.40
CA GLY A 19 0.29 -4.40 16.46
C GLY A 19 0.66 -5.70 17.15
N VAL A 20 1.72 -5.62 17.95
CA VAL A 20 2.27 -6.77 18.69
C VAL A 20 1.81 -6.79 20.14
N LEU A 21 1.26 -5.69 20.64
CA LEU A 21 0.75 -5.63 22.01
C LEU A 21 -0.64 -6.24 22.07
N PRO A 22 -1.00 -6.90 23.19
CA PRO A 22 -2.31 -7.57 23.27
C PRO A 22 -3.50 -6.65 22.99
N HIS A 23 -3.47 -5.41 23.45
CA HIS A 23 -4.58 -4.49 23.24
C HIS A 23 -4.65 -4.00 21.79
N GLU A 24 -3.53 -3.95 21.07
CA GLU A 24 -3.51 -3.53 19.66
C GLU A 24 -4.18 -4.54 18.76
N GLY A 25 -4.05 -5.83 19.07
CA GLY A 25 -4.65 -6.89 18.27
C GLY A 25 -6.16 -7.03 18.46
N GLN A 26 -6.76 -6.30 19.39
CA GLN A 26 -8.17 -6.42 19.73
C GLN A 26 -9.02 -5.24 19.26
N LEU A 27 -8.42 -4.09 19.01
CA LEU A 27 -9.16 -2.87 18.65
C LEU A 27 -8.75 -2.42 17.25
N PRO A 28 -9.71 -2.22 16.34
CA PRO A 28 -9.41 -1.67 15.02
C PRO A 28 -8.81 -0.27 15.15
N GLN A 29 -7.80 -0.02 14.34
CA GLN A 29 -7.12 1.27 14.28
C GLN A 29 -7.10 1.75 12.83
N PRO A 30 -7.11 3.07 12.61
CA PRO A 30 -7.03 3.59 11.26
C PRO A 30 -5.64 3.39 10.67
N LEU A 31 -5.61 2.97 9.42
CA LEU A 31 -4.41 2.97 8.58
C LEU A 31 -4.75 3.67 7.29
N ALA A 32 -3.80 4.44 6.76
CA ALA A 32 -3.93 5.06 5.46
C ALA A 32 -2.86 4.48 4.54
N VAL A 33 -3.23 4.16 3.31
CA VAL A 33 -2.33 3.55 2.34
C VAL A 33 -2.34 4.34 1.04
N ASP A 34 -1.15 4.67 0.55
CA ASP A 34 -0.96 5.12 -0.83
C ASP A 34 -0.31 3.98 -1.59
N LEU A 35 -0.87 3.64 -2.74
CA LEU A 35 -0.30 2.63 -3.62
C LEU A 35 -0.10 3.24 -5.00
N THR A 36 1.15 3.32 -5.43
CA THR A 36 1.52 3.83 -6.74
C THR A 36 2.15 2.70 -7.55
N VAL A 37 1.74 2.56 -8.80
CA VAL A 37 2.39 1.64 -9.73
C VAL A 37 2.76 2.39 -10.99
N TRP A 38 3.83 1.94 -11.65
CA TRP A 38 4.26 2.41 -12.96
C TRP A 38 4.10 1.27 -13.95
N ALA A 39 3.59 1.58 -15.13
CA ALA A 39 3.32 0.58 -16.16
C ALA A 39 3.53 1.19 -17.54
N ALA A 40 3.68 0.34 -18.55
CA ALA A 40 3.67 0.80 -19.93
C ALA A 40 2.28 1.33 -20.28
N PRO A 41 2.17 2.32 -21.19
CA PRO A 41 0.85 2.85 -21.56
C PRO A 41 -0.06 1.78 -22.15
N ALA A 42 -1.36 2.01 -22.02
CA ALA A 42 -2.38 1.15 -22.62
C ALA A 42 -2.23 1.11 -24.14
N VAL A 43 -2.59 -0.02 -24.72
CA VAL A 43 -2.58 -0.24 -26.16
C VAL A 43 -3.97 -0.75 -26.57
N ASP A 44 -4.48 -0.26 -27.71
CA ASP A 44 -5.77 -0.71 -28.27
C ASP A 44 -6.92 -0.57 -27.27
N ASP A 45 -7.01 0.57 -26.59
CA ASP A 45 -8.07 0.90 -25.64
C ASP A 45 -8.11 -0.02 -24.41
N ARG A 46 -7.05 -0.77 -24.16
CA ARG A 46 -6.93 -1.58 -22.95
C ARG A 46 -6.22 -0.78 -21.88
N LEU A 47 -6.70 -0.89 -20.66
CA LEU A 47 -6.02 -0.30 -19.52
C LEU A 47 -4.70 -1.04 -19.28
N ALA A 48 -3.62 -0.28 -19.03
CA ALA A 48 -2.35 -0.88 -18.63
C ALA A 48 -2.52 -1.60 -17.28
N VAL A 49 -3.15 -0.91 -16.34
CA VAL A 49 -3.48 -1.45 -15.03
C VAL A 49 -4.85 -0.86 -14.66
N ASP A 50 -5.73 -1.70 -14.16
CA ASP A 50 -7.04 -1.25 -13.67
C ASP A 50 -6.89 -0.93 -12.17
N TYR A 51 -7.11 0.34 -11.80
CA TYR A 51 -6.95 0.74 -10.40
C TYR A 51 -7.96 0.05 -9.46
N ARG A 52 -9.06 -0.49 -9.99
CA ARG A 52 -10.01 -1.28 -9.19
C ARG A 52 -9.35 -2.57 -8.69
N ASP A 53 -8.48 -3.16 -9.52
CA ASP A 53 -7.73 -4.35 -9.13
C ASP A 53 -6.70 -4.00 -8.06
N LEU A 54 -6.08 -2.83 -8.16
CA LEU A 54 -5.14 -2.35 -7.14
C LEU A 54 -5.86 -2.15 -5.80
N TYR A 55 -7.07 -1.60 -5.84
CA TYR A 55 -7.84 -1.43 -4.61
C TYR A 55 -8.18 -2.78 -3.97
N ARG A 56 -8.64 -3.75 -4.77
CA ARG A 56 -8.96 -5.09 -4.26
C ARG A 56 -7.73 -5.77 -3.66
N LEU A 57 -6.58 -5.57 -4.29
CA LEU A 57 -5.31 -6.09 -3.79
C LEU A 57 -5.00 -5.52 -2.41
N ALA A 58 -5.08 -4.22 -2.27
CA ALA A 58 -4.82 -3.56 -0.99
C ALA A 58 -5.82 -4.00 0.07
N ALA A 59 -7.11 -3.99 -0.26
CA ALA A 59 -8.15 -4.42 0.67
C ALA A 59 -7.95 -5.86 1.12
N GLY A 60 -7.54 -6.73 0.19
CA GLY A 60 -7.28 -8.13 0.50
C GLY A 60 -6.13 -8.32 1.48
N VAL A 61 -5.05 -7.58 1.28
CA VAL A 61 -3.90 -7.64 2.19
C VAL A 61 -4.30 -7.17 3.59
N LEU A 62 -5.00 -6.05 3.67
CA LEU A 62 -5.41 -5.47 4.95
C LEU A 62 -6.50 -6.31 5.66
N ALA A 63 -7.20 -7.18 4.93
CA ALA A 63 -8.21 -8.07 5.49
C ALA A 63 -7.65 -9.41 5.97
N THR A 64 -6.36 -9.67 5.76
CA THR A 64 -5.75 -10.99 6.05
C THR A 64 -4.86 -10.89 7.30
N PRO A 65 -5.35 -11.32 8.47
CA PRO A 65 -4.55 -11.32 9.68
C PRO A 65 -3.50 -12.45 9.68
N PRO A 66 -2.47 -12.37 10.53
CA PRO A 66 -2.24 -11.31 11.49
C PRO A 66 -1.53 -10.11 10.88
N LEU A 67 -1.84 -8.90 11.36
CA LEU A 67 -1.20 -7.67 10.95
C LEU A 67 -0.39 -7.14 12.14
N LEU A 68 0.90 -7.40 12.16
CA LEU A 68 1.74 -7.09 13.32
C LEU A 68 2.58 -5.82 13.13
N TYR A 69 3.17 -5.66 11.95
CA TYR A 69 4.09 -4.55 11.69
C TYR A 69 3.71 -3.81 10.42
N LEU A 70 3.86 -2.48 10.43
CA LEU A 70 3.65 -1.65 9.24
C LEU A 70 4.57 -2.06 8.10
N GLU A 71 5.82 -2.37 8.41
CA GLU A 71 6.78 -2.78 7.39
C GLU A 71 6.34 -4.04 6.66
N THR A 72 5.85 -5.02 7.40
CA THR A 72 5.38 -6.28 6.81
C THR A 72 4.18 -6.03 5.88
N ILE A 73 3.25 -5.19 6.30
CA ILE A 73 2.11 -4.81 5.48
C ILE A 73 2.60 -4.14 4.20
N ALA A 74 3.49 -3.16 4.33
CA ALA A 74 4.01 -2.42 3.19
C ALA A 74 4.74 -3.35 2.20
N GLN A 75 5.58 -4.25 2.71
CA GLN A 75 6.31 -5.21 1.87
C GLN A 75 5.36 -6.18 1.16
N THR A 76 4.31 -6.63 1.84
CA THR A 76 3.33 -7.52 1.24
C THR A 76 2.57 -6.80 0.12
N LEU A 77 2.14 -5.57 0.35
CA LEU A 77 1.49 -4.75 -0.67
C LEU A 77 2.40 -4.55 -1.88
N LEU A 78 3.68 -4.25 -1.63
CA LEU A 78 4.65 -4.04 -2.70
C LEU A 78 4.81 -5.31 -3.55
N ARG A 79 4.99 -6.45 -2.89
CA ARG A 79 5.16 -7.72 -3.59
C ARG A 79 3.93 -8.04 -4.44
N GLU A 80 2.73 -7.86 -3.89
CA GLU A 80 1.50 -8.14 -4.61
C GLU A 80 1.30 -7.18 -5.79
N ALA A 81 1.65 -5.91 -5.61
CA ALA A 81 1.56 -4.92 -6.68
C ALA A 81 2.53 -5.25 -7.82
N MET A 82 3.78 -5.62 -7.47
CA MET A 82 4.78 -5.98 -8.48
C MET A 82 4.43 -7.26 -9.23
N ALA A 83 3.59 -8.12 -8.66
CA ALA A 83 3.14 -9.34 -9.32
C ALA A 83 2.04 -9.10 -10.35
N GLN A 84 1.47 -7.90 -10.39
CA GLN A 84 0.41 -7.59 -11.35
C GLN A 84 1.00 -7.48 -12.76
N PRO A 85 0.27 -7.99 -13.78
CA PRO A 85 0.74 -7.85 -15.16
C PRO A 85 0.92 -6.39 -15.54
N SER A 86 1.93 -6.11 -16.34
CA SER A 86 2.26 -4.78 -16.86
C SER A 86 2.87 -3.81 -15.84
N VAL A 87 2.93 -4.16 -14.58
CA VAL A 87 3.57 -3.31 -13.57
C VAL A 87 5.08 -3.44 -13.67
N ILE A 88 5.77 -2.30 -13.84
CA ILE A 88 7.22 -2.26 -13.94
C ILE A 88 7.88 -1.65 -12.71
N GLY A 89 7.07 -1.05 -11.85
CA GLY A 89 7.56 -0.51 -10.58
C GLY A 89 6.39 -0.18 -9.68
N ALA A 90 6.64 -0.10 -8.39
CA ALA A 90 5.61 0.24 -7.43
C ALA A 90 6.21 0.94 -6.20
N ARG A 91 5.39 1.73 -5.55
CA ARG A 91 5.73 2.42 -4.31
C ARG A 91 4.52 2.32 -3.38
N VAL A 92 4.77 1.95 -2.14
CA VAL A 92 3.73 1.82 -1.13
C VAL A 92 4.10 2.68 0.07
N ALA A 93 3.15 3.48 0.54
CA ALA A 93 3.27 4.21 1.78
C ALA A 93 2.14 3.77 2.71
N VAL A 94 2.49 3.34 3.91
CA VAL A 94 1.50 2.94 4.92
C VAL A 94 1.68 3.85 6.12
N ARG A 95 0.60 4.51 6.54
CA ARG A 95 0.62 5.45 7.66
C ARG A 95 -0.29 4.97 8.77
N LYS A 96 0.22 5.06 9.99
CA LYS A 96 -0.53 4.76 11.20
C LYS A 96 -0.60 6.05 12.02
N PRO A 97 -1.77 6.72 12.08
CA PRO A 97 -1.88 7.97 12.84
C PRO A 97 -1.87 7.79 14.35
N HIS A 98 -2.36 6.66 14.84
CA HIS A 98 -2.41 6.42 16.28
C HIS A 98 -1.22 5.57 16.72
N VAL A 99 -0.16 6.24 17.18
CA VAL A 99 1.06 5.58 17.66
C VAL A 99 1.28 5.93 19.13
N MET A 100 1.84 4.97 19.87
CA MET A 100 2.07 5.08 21.30
C MET A 100 3.48 5.62 21.56
N LEU A 101 3.65 6.92 21.36
CA LEU A 101 4.91 7.61 21.58
C LEU A 101 4.71 8.79 22.54
N PRO A 102 5.77 9.23 23.24
CA PRO A 102 5.60 10.25 24.30
C PRO A 102 5.21 11.63 23.82
N GLY A 103 5.53 12.00 22.59
CA GLY A 103 5.24 13.34 22.08
C GLY A 103 4.24 13.32 20.95
N PRO A 104 3.63 14.48 20.63
CA PRO A 104 2.66 14.56 19.54
C PRO A 104 3.35 14.43 18.18
N LEU A 105 2.68 13.76 17.26
CA LEU A 105 3.10 13.63 15.88
C LEU A 105 1.88 13.30 15.01
N ASP A 106 2.01 13.49 13.70
CA ASP A 106 0.90 13.24 12.79
C ASP A 106 0.67 11.73 12.60
N CYS A 107 1.73 10.99 12.36
CA CYS A 107 1.64 9.56 12.08
C CYS A 107 3.02 8.94 12.06
N ALA A 108 3.06 7.61 12.10
CA ALA A 108 4.24 6.86 11.68
C ALA A 108 4.01 6.41 10.25
N GLU A 109 5.03 6.51 9.40
CA GLU A 109 4.91 6.15 8.00
C GLU A 109 6.06 5.25 7.58
N ILE A 110 5.72 4.18 6.86
CA ILE A 110 6.67 3.29 6.21
C ILE A 110 6.48 3.42 4.71
N VAL A 111 7.57 3.62 3.98
CA VAL A 111 7.56 3.68 2.52
C VAL A 111 8.50 2.63 1.99
N VAL A 112 8.02 1.83 1.05
CA VAL A 112 8.83 0.84 0.33
C VAL A 112 8.60 1.00 -1.17
N GLN A 113 9.60 0.67 -1.97
CA GLN A 113 9.45 0.80 -3.42
C GLN A 113 10.37 -0.20 -4.13
N ASP A 114 9.99 -0.55 -5.35
CA ASP A 114 10.73 -1.49 -6.18
C ASP A 114 10.52 -1.11 -7.65
N GLY A 115 11.56 -1.28 -8.47
CA GLY A 115 11.48 -0.98 -9.88
C GLY A 115 11.38 0.50 -10.23
N VAL A 116 11.41 1.37 -9.23
CA VAL A 116 11.27 2.81 -9.45
C VAL A 116 12.56 3.38 -10.02
N ARG A 117 12.43 4.17 -11.07
CA ARG A 117 13.55 4.88 -11.66
C ARG A 117 13.68 6.25 -11.02
N LEU A 118 14.84 6.54 -10.59
CA LEU A 118 15.15 7.84 -10.01
C LEU A 118 15.89 8.71 -11.01
#